data_a1e304f5a319b244935ecbe4439e1b7a
#
_entry.id   a1e304f5a319b244935ecbe4439e1b7a
#
_cell.length_a   1.000
_cell.length_b   1.000
_cell.length_c   1.000
_cell.angle_alpha   90.00
_cell.angle_beta   90.00
_cell.angle_gamma   90.00
#
_symmetry.space_group_name_H-M   'P 1'
#
loop_
_entity.id
_entity.type
_entity.pdbx_description
1 polymer ?
#
loop_
_entity_poly.entity_id
_entity_poly.type
_entity_poly.pdbx_seq_one_letter_code
_entity_poly.pdbx_strand_id
1 'polypeptide(L)'
;MTAVITEVKRKTGTGSKALAAGPLSPEELRKINAYWRAANYLSVGQIYLMDNPLLKEPLELKHVKPRLLGHWGTTSGQNFLYVHLNRVIKEHDLNMLYISGPGHGGPALVANAYLEGTYSEVYPNIGQDEAGLKRLFTQFSFPGGITSHVAPETPGSIHEGGELGYALSHAFGAAFDNPDLIVACVVGDGEAETGPLATGWHGNKFLNPVRAAVCCPFCT
;
A
#
# COMPACT_ATOMS: atom_id res chain seq x y z
N MET A 1 -30.02 -3.17 -16.17
CA MET A 1 -28.95 -2.26 -16.61
C MET A 1 -27.94 -3.08 -17.37
N THR A 2 -27.82 -2.83 -18.67
CA THR A 2 -27.04 -3.64 -19.60
C THR A 2 -25.60 -3.14 -19.58
N ALA A 3 -24.67 -4.04 -19.23
CA ALA A 3 -23.24 -3.74 -19.32
C ALA A 3 -22.85 -3.71 -20.79
N VAL A 4 -22.28 -2.60 -21.26
CA VAL A 4 -21.69 -2.48 -22.59
C VAL A 4 -20.28 -3.06 -22.50
N ILE A 5 -20.10 -4.28 -22.99
CA ILE A 5 -18.79 -4.88 -23.23
C ILE A 5 -18.30 -4.40 -24.59
N THR A 6 -17.27 -3.57 -24.61
CA THR A 6 -16.63 -3.15 -25.86
C THR A 6 -15.72 -4.28 -26.36
N GLU A 7 -16.12 -4.91 -27.46
CA GLU A 7 -15.35 -5.95 -28.14
C GLU A 7 -14.03 -5.41 -28.69
N VAL A 8 -12.91 -5.87 -28.14
CA VAL A 8 -11.58 -5.63 -28.72
C VAL A 8 -11.36 -6.60 -29.89
N LYS A 9 -11.38 -6.09 -31.11
CA LYS A 9 -11.06 -6.84 -32.33
C LYS A 9 -9.63 -7.39 -32.29
N ARG A 10 -9.48 -8.70 -32.13
CA ARG A 10 -8.19 -9.38 -32.33
C ARG A 10 -7.82 -9.40 -33.81
N LYS A 11 -6.72 -8.78 -34.18
CA LYS A 11 -6.07 -8.99 -35.47
C LYS A 11 -5.38 -10.36 -35.47
N THR A 12 -5.85 -11.29 -36.28
CA THR A 12 -5.19 -12.56 -36.56
C THR A 12 -4.06 -12.31 -37.58
N GLY A 13 -2.82 -12.24 -37.09
CA GLY A 13 -1.64 -12.28 -37.94
C GLY A 13 -0.92 -13.62 -37.75
N THR A 14 -0.80 -14.42 -38.80
CA THR A 14 0.00 -15.64 -38.85
C THR A 14 1.47 -15.25 -38.93
N GLY A 15 2.19 -15.35 -37.81
CA GLY A 15 3.62 -15.20 -37.70
C GLY A 15 4.12 -15.99 -36.49
N SER A 16 5.24 -16.68 -36.67
CA SER A 16 5.95 -17.49 -35.66
C SER A 16 5.71 -17.02 -34.23
N LYS A 17 5.13 -17.88 -33.38
CA LYS A 17 4.92 -17.64 -31.97
C LYS A 17 6.27 -17.55 -31.24
N ALA A 18 6.87 -16.37 -31.21
CA ALA A 18 7.70 -16.01 -30.08
C ALA A 18 6.82 -16.17 -28.82
N LEU A 19 7.32 -16.83 -27.79
CA LEU A 19 6.67 -16.92 -26.47
C LEU A 19 6.14 -15.53 -26.12
N ALA A 20 4.83 -15.41 -25.94
CA ALA A 20 4.20 -14.15 -25.72
C ALA A 20 4.92 -13.46 -24.55
N ALA A 21 5.51 -12.31 -24.82
CA ALA A 21 6.06 -11.45 -23.79
C ALA A 21 4.95 -11.23 -22.77
N GLY A 22 5.24 -11.40 -21.49
CA GLY A 22 4.29 -11.08 -20.42
C GLY A 22 3.81 -9.63 -20.54
N PRO A 23 2.83 -9.21 -19.75
CA PRO A 23 2.25 -7.87 -19.82
C PRO A 23 3.27 -6.77 -19.46
N LEU A 24 4.41 -7.13 -18.87
CA LEU A 24 5.48 -6.23 -18.47
C LEU A 24 6.75 -6.54 -19.25
N SER A 25 7.50 -5.49 -19.59
CA SER A 25 8.86 -5.65 -20.10
C SER A 25 9.78 -6.24 -19.00
N PRO A 26 10.87 -6.94 -19.36
CA PRO A 26 11.84 -7.43 -18.38
C PRO A 26 12.41 -6.32 -17.48
N GLU A 27 12.59 -5.12 -18.01
CA GLU A 27 13.11 -3.99 -17.26
C GLU A 27 12.09 -3.46 -16.25
N GLU A 28 10.82 -3.34 -16.61
CA GLU A 28 9.74 -2.97 -15.70
C GLU A 28 9.58 -4.01 -14.59
N LEU A 29 9.58 -5.29 -14.94
CA LEU A 29 9.51 -6.36 -13.97
C LEU A 29 10.68 -6.30 -12.98
N ARG A 30 11.89 -6.01 -13.46
CA ARG A 30 13.07 -5.81 -12.61
C ARG A 30 12.89 -4.64 -11.63
N LYS A 31 12.38 -3.50 -12.11
CA LYS A 31 12.13 -2.31 -11.29
C LYS A 31 11.05 -2.55 -10.25
N ILE A 32 9.92 -3.14 -10.64
CA ILE A 32 8.82 -3.50 -9.74
C ILE A 32 9.31 -4.45 -8.65
N ASN A 33 10.06 -5.49 -9.02
CA ASN A 33 10.62 -6.44 -8.07
C ASN A 33 11.62 -5.77 -7.11
N ALA A 34 12.47 -4.87 -7.61
CA ALA A 34 13.42 -4.14 -6.77
C ALA A 34 12.70 -3.25 -5.75
N TYR A 35 11.69 -2.50 -6.19
CA TYR A 35 10.88 -1.66 -5.31
C TYR A 35 10.14 -2.50 -4.26
N TRP A 36 9.44 -3.54 -4.67
CA TRP A 36 8.71 -4.43 -3.77
C TRP A 36 9.63 -5.06 -2.71
N ARG A 37 10.83 -5.51 -3.10
CA ARG A 37 11.82 -6.05 -2.16
C ARG A 37 12.32 -5.00 -1.19
N ALA A 38 12.56 -3.77 -1.63
CA ALA A 38 12.96 -2.67 -0.77
C ALA A 38 11.86 -2.33 0.25
N ALA A 39 10.61 -2.18 -0.20
CA ALA A 39 9.47 -1.95 0.68
C ALA A 39 9.29 -3.07 1.71
N ASN A 40 9.45 -4.34 1.28
CA ASN A 40 9.41 -5.49 2.18
C ASN A 40 10.55 -5.48 3.20
N TYR A 41 11.76 -5.12 2.79
CA TYR A 41 12.88 -5.00 3.73
C TYR A 41 12.64 -3.92 4.77
N LEU A 42 12.18 -2.75 4.35
CA LEU A 42 11.82 -1.66 5.26
C LEU A 42 10.71 -2.08 6.23
N SER A 43 9.73 -2.84 5.75
CA SER A 43 8.64 -3.34 6.60
C SER A 43 9.13 -4.35 7.64
N VAL A 44 9.98 -5.30 7.22
CA VAL A 44 10.62 -6.26 8.13
C VAL A 44 11.48 -5.54 9.16
N GLY A 45 12.29 -4.58 8.72
CA GLY A 45 13.14 -3.80 9.61
C GLY A 45 12.34 -3.08 10.70
N GLN A 46 11.22 -2.48 10.34
CA GLN A 46 10.33 -1.84 11.31
C GLN A 46 9.81 -2.82 12.38
N ILE A 47 9.48 -4.04 11.99
CA ILE A 47 8.95 -5.04 12.91
C ILE A 47 10.05 -5.61 13.82
N TYR A 48 11.23 -5.89 13.27
CA TYR A 48 12.22 -6.75 13.93
C TYR A 48 13.50 -6.05 14.37
N LEU A 49 13.97 -5.00 13.66
CA LEU A 49 15.30 -4.46 13.89
C LEU A 49 15.32 -3.26 14.85
N MET A 50 16.30 -3.30 15.73
CA MET A 50 16.65 -2.23 16.65
C MET A 50 17.94 -1.52 16.22
N ASP A 51 18.84 -2.25 15.57
CA ASP A 51 20.13 -1.78 15.10
C ASP A 51 20.56 -2.51 13.81
N ASN A 52 21.72 -2.13 13.25
CA ASN A 52 22.29 -2.71 12.05
C ASN A 52 21.33 -2.69 10.84
N PRO A 53 20.71 -1.54 10.52
CA PRO A 53 19.62 -1.46 9.54
C PRO A 53 20.06 -1.79 8.11
N LEU A 54 21.37 -1.76 7.82
CA LEU A 54 21.92 -2.11 6.51
C LEU A 54 22.62 -3.49 6.49
N LEU A 55 22.52 -4.25 7.58
CA LEU A 55 23.16 -5.55 7.76
C LEU A 55 24.65 -5.54 7.41
N LYS A 56 25.36 -4.49 7.84
CA LYS A 56 26.82 -4.34 7.61
C LYS A 56 27.65 -5.33 8.37
N GLU A 57 27.11 -5.85 9.45
CA GLU A 57 27.68 -6.93 10.25
C GLU A 57 26.71 -8.11 10.33
N PRO A 58 27.14 -9.32 10.67
CA PRO A 58 26.26 -10.47 10.85
C PRO A 58 25.14 -10.15 11.86
N LEU A 59 23.94 -10.61 11.56
CA LEU A 59 22.77 -10.38 12.44
C LEU A 59 22.96 -11.13 13.76
N GLU A 60 22.85 -10.42 14.86
CA GLU A 60 22.91 -10.94 16.22
C GLU A 60 21.65 -10.55 17.01
N LEU A 61 21.40 -11.23 18.11
CA LEU A 61 20.23 -10.97 18.95
C LEU A 61 20.16 -9.51 19.45
N LYS A 62 21.33 -8.88 19.69
CA LYS A 62 21.41 -7.46 20.11
C LYS A 62 20.81 -6.50 19.08
N HIS A 63 20.74 -6.88 17.81
CA HIS A 63 20.15 -6.08 16.72
C HIS A 63 18.64 -6.21 16.62
N VAL A 64 18.06 -7.19 17.30
CA VAL A 64 16.63 -7.50 17.25
C VAL A 64 15.91 -6.84 18.41
N LYS A 65 14.71 -6.32 18.16
CA LYS A 65 13.87 -5.71 19.20
C LYS A 65 13.56 -6.72 20.30
N PRO A 66 13.57 -6.30 21.58
CA PRO A 66 13.25 -7.18 22.71
C PRO A 66 11.77 -7.59 22.71
N ARG A 67 10.91 -6.82 22.07
CA ARG A 67 9.49 -7.08 21.88
C ARG A 67 9.12 -6.90 20.42
N LEU A 68 8.67 -7.98 19.79
CA LEU A 68 8.28 -8.00 18.39
C LEU A 68 6.78 -7.73 18.29
N LEU A 69 6.41 -6.66 17.57
CA LEU A 69 5.03 -6.31 17.27
C LEU A 69 4.94 -5.94 15.79
N GLY A 70 3.94 -6.46 15.11
CA GLY A 70 3.68 -6.21 13.70
C GLY A 70 3.26 -7.48 12.96
N HIS A 71 2.70 -7.30 11.77
CA HIS A 71 2.15 -8.37 10.96
C HIS A 71 2.83 -8.38 9.59
N TRP A 72 3.62 -9.42 9.35
CA TRP A 72 4.39 -9.54 8.12
C TRP A 72 3.53 -9.94 6.90
N GLY A 73 2.63 -10.89 7.04
CA GLY A 73 1.87 -11.47 5.92
C GLY A 73 1.10 -10.43 5.12
N THR A 74 0.22 -9.70 5.76
CA THR A 74 -0.55 -8.59 5.16
C THR A 74 0.35 -7.51 4.58
N THR A 75 1.47 -7.21 5.23
CA THR A 75 2.38 -6.15 4.82
C THR A 75 2.98 -6.41 3.44
N SER A 76 3.43 -7.62 3.16
CA SER A 76 4.02 -7.97 1.86
C SER A 76 2.99 -7.94 0.73
N GLY A 77 1.74 -8.33 1.01
CA GLY A 77 0.62 -8.23 0.09
C GLY A 77 0.28 -6.79 -0.25
N GLN A 78 0.21 -5.91 0.76
CA GLN A 78 -0.01 -4.48 0.54
C GLN A 78 1.12 -3.82 -0.26
N ASN A 79 2.38 -4.14 0.01
CA ASN A 79 3.51 -3.67 -0.77
C ASN A 79 3.42 -4.12 -2.24
N PHE A 80 2.91 -5.33 -2.50
CA PHE A 80 2.70 -5.83 -3.85
C PHE A 80 1.61 -5.04 -4.58
N LEU A 81 0.47 -4.81 -3.94
CA LEU A 81 -0.60 -3.99 -4.51
C LEU A 81 -0.11 -2.55 -4.78
N TYR A 82 0.56 -1.96 -3.81
CA TYR A 82 1.05 -0.59 -3.90
C TYR A 82 1.99 -0.36 -5.09
N VAL A 83 2.97 -1.23 -5.29
CA VAL A 83 3.90 -1.09 -6.42
C VAL A 83 3.21 -1.24 -7.78
N HIS A 84 2.20 -2.10 -7.88
CA HIS A 84 1.44 -2.27 -9.11
C HIS A 84 0.49 -1.09 -9.38
N LEU A 85 -0.13 -0.52 -8.34
CA LEU A 85 -0.91 0.71 -8.46
C LEU A 85 -0.03 1.88 -8.89
N ASN A 86 1.15 2.04 -8.30
CA ASN A 86 2.12 3.06 -8.71
C ASN A 86 2.53 2.92 -10.18
N ARG A 87 2.66 1.70 -10.69
CA ARG A 87 2.90 1.47 -12.12
C ARG A 87 1.76 2.05 -12.96
N VAL A 88 0.53 1.73 -12.62
CA VAL A 88 -0.65 2.19 -13.35
C VAL A 88 -0.81 3.71 -13.24
N ILE A 89 -0.59 4.28 -12.05
CA ILE A 89 -0.59 5.74 -11.83
C ILE A 89 0.38 6.43 -12.79
N LYS A 90 1.62 5.94 -12.87
CA LYS A 90 2.66 6.54 -13.71
C LYS A 90 2.42 6.34 -15.21
N GLU A 91 1.85 5.21 -15.60
CA GLU A 91 1.55 4.90 -17.00
C GLU A 91 0.42 5.79 -17.55
N HIS A 92 -0.54 6.15 -16.72
CA HIS A 92 -1.75 6.86 -17.13
C HIS A 92 -1.92 8.25 -16.50
N ASP A 93 -0.92 8.74 -15.75
CA ASP A 93 -0.95 10.04 -15.05
C ASP A 93 -2.20 10.21 -14.19
N LEU A 94 -2.45 9.25 -13.29
CA LEU A 94 -3.66 9.18 -12.49
C LEU A 94 -3.51 9.85 -11.12
N ASN A 95 -4.58 10.46 -10.67
CA ASN A 95 -4.75 10.86 -9.26
C ASN A 95 -5.37 9.70 -8.49
N MET A 96 -4.66 9.15 -7.50
CA MET A 96 -5.13 8.01 -6.75
C MET A 96 -4.89 8.18 -5.25
N LEU A 97 -5.88 7.81 -4.44
CA LEU A 97 -5.73 7.54 -3.01
C LEU A 97 -5.67 6.04 -2.77
N TYR A 98 -4.81 5.64 -1.84
CA TYR A 98 -4.67 4.25 -1.38
C TYR A 98 -5.13 4.15 0.07
N ILE A 99 -6.17 3.38 0.33
CA ILE A 99 -6.72 3.15 1.67
C ILE A 99 -6.47 1.71 2.08
N SER A 100 -5.81 1.53 3.21
CA SER A 100 -5.49 0.22 3.78
C SER A 100 -6.49 -0.13 4.88
N GLY A 101 -7.45 -0.98 4.57
CA GLY A 101 -8.40 -1.52 5.53
C GLY A 101 -7.75 -2.44 6.57
N PRO A 102 -6.88 -3.43 6.16
CA PRO A 102 -6.14 -4.22 7.13
C PRO A 102 -5.05 -3.37 7.80
N GLY A 103 -5.45 -2.58 8.79
CA GLY A 103 -4.62 -1.58 9.46
C GLY A 103 -3.34 -2.13 10.08
N HIS A 104 -3.32 -3.42 10.44
CA HIS A 104 -2.12 -4.12 10.89
C HIS A 104 -1.01 -4.21 9.82
N GLY A 105 -1.31 -3.88 8.56
CA GLY A 105 -0.33 -3.68 7.49
C GLY A 105 0.39 -2.32 7.52
N GLY A 106 0.25 -1.53 8.58
CA GLY A 106 0.88 -0.21 8.74
C GLY A 106 2.35 -0.10 8.34
N PRO A 107 3.21 -1.11 8.61
CA PRO A 107 4.60 -1.07 8.14
C PRO A 107 4.75 -0.89 6.64
N ALA A 108 3.80 -1.37 5.82
CA ALA A 108 3.84 -1.17 4.38
C ALA A 108 3.66 0.30 4.00
N LEU A 109 2.70 1.00 4.61
CA LEU A 109 2.46 2.42 4.32
C LEU A 109 3.64 3.28 4.72
N VAL A 110 4.19 3.05 5.91
CA VAL A 110 5.41 3.73 6.37
C VAL A 110 6.58 3.47 5.43
N ALA A 111 6.78 2.22 5.01
CA ALA A 111 7.85 1.83 4.09
C ALA A 111 7.73 2.53 2.74
N ASN A 112 6.53 2.60 2.17
CA ASN A 112 6.28 3.26 0.89
C ASN A 112 6.45 4.78 1.01
N ALA A 113 5.88 5.43 2.03
CA ALA A 113 6.08 6.86 2.27
C ALA A 113 7.56 7.23 2.47
N TYR A 114 8.34 6.35 3.12
CA TYR A 114 9.78 6.54 3.27
C TYR A 114 10.53 6.38 1.96
N LEU A 115 10.22 5.37 1.14
CA LEU A 115 10.85 5.17 -0.18
C LEU A 115 10.57 6.33 -1.13
N GLU A 116 9.39 6.92 -1.06
CA GLU A 116 8.98 8.06 -1.88
C GLU A 116 9.58 9.39 -1.39
N GLY A 117 10.17 9.41 -0.20
CA GLY A 117 10.78 10.60 0.40
C GLY A 117 9.85 11.41 1.28
N THR A 118 8.54 11.31 1.13
CA THR A 118 7.54 12.10 1.86
C THR A 118 7.68 11.95 3.38
N TYR A 119 8.03 10.74 3.85
CA TYR A 119 8.24 10.51 5.28
C TYR A 119 9.37 11.39 5.84
N SER A 120 10.48 11.47 5.11
CA SER A 120 11.65 12.28 5.50
C SER A 120 11.42 13.79 5.32
N GLU A 121 10.55 14.21 4.41
CA GLU A 121 10.15 15.61 4.27
C GLU A 121 9.37 16.09 5.50
N VAL A 122 8.45 15.27 6.02
CA VAL A 122 7.63 15.59 7.20
C VAL A 122 8.44 15.41 8.49
N TYR A 123 9.29 14.38 8.54
CA TYR A 123 10.12 14.04 9.69
C TYR A 123 11.62 14.11 9.33
N PRO A 124 12.24 15.30 9.26
CA PRO A 124 13.63 15.44 8.78
C PRO A 124 14.69 14.70 9.62
N ASN A 125 14.35 14.37 10.86
CA ASN A 125 15.21 13.55 11.73
C ASN A 125 15.22 12.06 11.31
N ILE A 126 14.32 11.65 10.41
CA ILE A 126 14.27 10.31 9.83
C ILE A 126 14.66 10.44 8.34
N GLY A 127 15.91 10.79 8.09
CA GLY A 127 16.45 10.97 6.74
C GLY A 127 16.63 9.65 6.00
N GLN A 128 16.82 9.76 4.68
CA GLN A 128 17.10 8.59 3.80
C GLN A 128 18.60 8.20 3.86
N ASP A 129 19.10 8.04 5.09
CA ASP A 129 20.45 7.58 5.40
C ASP A 129 20.40 6.47 6.46
N GLU A 130 21.55 5.91 6.81
CA GLU A 130 21.62 4.81 7.78
C GLU A 130 21.08 5.21 9.18
N ALA A 131 21.37 6.43 9.62
CA ALA A 131 20.91 6.92 10.92
C ALA A 131 19.38 7.13 10.90
N GLY A 132 18.84 7.70 9.83
CA GLY A 132 17.40 7.85 9.62
C GLY A 132 16.70 6.49 9.52
N LEU A 133 17.29 5.56 8.79
CA LEU A 133 16.75 4.20 8.65
C LEU A 133 16.73 3.47 10.01
N LYS A 134 17.78 3.61 10.82
CA LYS A 134 17.80 3.08 12.18
C LYS A 134 16.66 3.67 13.03
N ARG A 135 16.43 5.00 12.94
CA ARG A 135 15.32 5.64 13.65
C ARG A 135 13.96 5.17 13.16
N LEU A 136 13.79 5.03 11.84
CA LEU A 136 12.57 4.49 11.23
C LEU A 136 12.22 3.12 11.80
N PHE A 137 13.20 2.23 11.89
CA PHE A 137 12.99 0.90 12.43
C PHE A 137 12.72 0.92 13.93
N THR A 138 13.53 1.68 14.69
CA THR A 138 13.40 1.71 16.15
C THR A 138 12.08 2.27 16.62
N GLN A 139 11.56 3.33 15.97
CA GLN A 139 10.34 4.01 16.41
C GLN A 139 9.06 3.18 16.26
N PHE A 140 9.04 2.22 15.32
CA PHE A 140 7.85 1.45 15.02
C PHE A 140 7.44 0.59 16.23
N SER A 141 6.20 0.78 16.69
CA SER A 141 5.63 0.08 17.84
C SER A 141 6.46 0.18 19.12
N PHE A 142 7.11 1.33 19.31
CA PHE A 142 7.96 1.63 20.45
C PHE A 142 7.45 2.88 21.18
N PRO A 143 7.64 3.02 22.51
CA PRO A 143 7.19 4.19 23.24
C PRO A 143 7.72 5.51 22.66
N GLY A 144 6.81 6.43 22.39
CA GLY A 144 7.14 7.72 21.77
C GLY A 144 7.35 7.69 20.25
N GLY A 145 7.18 6.53 19.64
CA GLY A 145 7.26 6.34 18.20
C GLY A 145 5.89 6.21 17.52
N ILE A 146 5.87 5.56 16.36
CA ILE A 146 4.65 5.31 15.59
C ILE A 146 3.98 4.00 16.02
N THR A 147 2.66 3.92 15.89
CA THR A 147 1.86 2.73 16.22
C THR A 147 2.12 1.57 15.25
N SER A 148 1.72 0.34 15.64
CA SER A 148 1.86 -0.85 14.80
C SER A 148 0.84 -0.93 13.66
N HIS A 149 -0.20 -0.13 13.70
CA HIS A 149 -1.27 -0.06 12.71
C HIS A 149 -1.17 1.22 11.89
N VAL A 150 -1.94 1.30 10.80
CA VAL A 150 -2.10 2.53 10.04
C VAL A 150 -2.54 3.64 10.97
N ALA A 151 -1.88 4.79 10.91
CA ALA A 151 -2.12 5.90 11.80
C ALA A 151 -1.89 7.24 11.10
N PRO A 152 -2.54 8.31 11.56
CA PRO A 152 -2.40 9.65 10.99
C PRO A 152 -0.98 10.21 11.02
N GLU A 153 -0.13 9.70 11.88
CA GLU A 153 1.30 10.04 11.95
C GLU A 153 2.09 9.62 10.70
N THR A 154 1.58 8.67 9.93
CA THR A 154 2.15 8.37 8.61
C THR A 154 1.76 9.46 7.63
N PRO A 155 2.73 10.17 7.01
CA PRO A 155 2.44 11.29 6.12
C PRO A 155 1.46 10.92 5.01
N GLY A 156 0.45 11.76 4.81
CA GLY A 156 -0.62 11.53 3.83
C GLY A 156 -1.74 10.58 4.29
N SER A 157 -1.65 10.01 5.48
CA SER A 157 -2.68 9.11 6.01
C SER A 157 -3.94 9.90 6.42
N ILE A 158 -5.10 9.44 5.93
CA ILE A 158 -6.41 10.02 6.25
C ILE A 158 -7.28 9.06 7.05
N HIS A 159 -6.80 7.88 7.33
CA HIS A 159 -7.54 6.78 7.95
C HIS A 159 -6.71 6.13 9.05
N GLU A 160 -7.36 5.89 10.18
CA GLU A 160 -6.82 5.11 11.28
C GLU A 160 -7.31 3.66 11.15
N GLY A 161 -6.38 2.70 11.16
CA GLY A 161 -6.65 1.30 10.83
C GLY A 161 -6.88 0.38 12.03
N GLY A 162 -7.08 0.92 13.23
CA GLY A 162 -7.28 0.14 14.46
C GLY A 162 -8.63 -0.56 14.52
N GLU A 163 -9.65 0.03 13.91
CA GLU A 163 -11.00 -0.51 13.87
C GLU A 163 -11.32 -1.12 12.50
N LEU A 164 -11.74 -2.37 12.48
CA LEU A 164 -12.08 -3.08 11.25
C LEU A 164 -13.49 -2.74 10.76
N GLY A 165 -13.63 -2.64 9.44
CA GLY A 165 -14.92 -2.49 8.77
C GLY A 165 -15.22 -1.09 8.22
N TYR A 166 -14.41 -0.09 8.51
CA TYR A 166 -14.67 1.30 8.11
C TYR A 166 -13.95 1.75 6.84
N ALA A 167 -12.95 1.00 6.36
CA ALA A 167 -12.12 1.38 5.22
C ALA A 167 -12.94 1.70 3.98
N LEU A 168 -13.92 0.87 3.64
CA LEU A 168 -14.77 1.07 2.46
C LEU A 168 -15.64 2.33 2.57
N SER A 169 -16.17 2.63 3.76
CA SER A 169 -16.94 3.86 3.99
C SER A 169 -16.07 5.10 3.87
N HIS A 170 -14.82 5.06 4.37
CA HIS A 170 -13.84 6.12 4.17
C HIS A 170 -13.50 6.29 2.70
N ALA A 171 -13.32 5.18 1.97
CA ALA A 171 -13.02 5.21 0.54
C ALA A 171 -14.15 5.85 -0.27
N PHE A 172 -15.39 5.51 0.01
CA PHE A 172 -16.53 6.15 -0.62
C PHE A 172 -16.63 7.62 -0.25
N GLY A 173 -16.38 7.98 1.03
CA GLY A 173 -16.33 9.37 1.47
C GLY A 173 -15.28 10.18 0.72
N ALA A 174 -14.08 9.64 0.55
CA ALA A 174 -13.00 10.27 -0.20
C ALA A 174 -13.30 10.39 -1.71
N ALA A 175 -14.18 9.54 -2.24
CA ALA A 175 -14.57 9.53 -3.64
C ALA A 175 -15.62 10.57 -4.01
N PHE A 176 -16.30 11.21 -3.03
CA PHE A 176 -17.30 12.21 -3.32
C PHE A 176 -16.67 13.48 -3.93
N ASP A 177 -17.41 14.09 -4.85
CA ASP A 177 -17.16 15.43 -5.40
C ASP A 177 -15.80 15.61 -6.15
N ASN A 178 -15.10 14.52 -6.44
CA ASN A 178 -13.86 14.59 -7.23
C ASN A 178 -13.85 13.53 -8.35
N PRO A 179 -14.35 13.86 -9.57
CA PRO A 179 -14.43 12.90 -10.67
C PRO A 179 -13.08 12.45 -11.23
N ASP A 180 -12.02 13.20 -10.97
CA ASP A 180 -10.66 12.92 -11.49
C ASP A 180 -9.84 12.06 -10.53
N LEU A 181 -10.45 11.58 -9.44
CA LEU A 181 -9.80 10.76 -8.44
C LEU A 181 -10.16 9.28 -8.60
N ILE A 182 -9.19 8.42 -8.34
CA ILE A 182 -9.42 6.99 -8.11
C ILE A 182 -9.12 6.68 -6.65
N VAL A 183 -10.02 5.99 -5.97
CA VAL A 183 -9.79 5.54 -4.59
C VAL A 183 -9.62 4.01 -4.60
N ALA A 184 -8.40 3.56 -4.39
CA ALA A 184 -8.06 2.15 -4.21
C ALA A 184 -8.21 1.79 -2.74
N CYS A 185 -9.17 0.93 -2.42
CA CYS A 185 -9.43 0.47 -1.06
C CYS A 185 -9.05 -0.99 -0.91
N VAL A 186 -8.08 -1.28 -0.05
CA VAL A 186 -7.75 -2.66 0.33
C VAL A 186 -8.66 -3.07 1.48
N VAL A 187 -9.36 -4.16 1.29
CA VAL A 187 -10.26 -4.76 2.29
C VAL A 187 -9.62 -6.04 2.79
N GLY A 188 -9.39 -6.14 4.09
CA GLY A 188 -8.89 -7.35 4.72
C GLY A 188 -9.96 -8.45 4.79
N ASP A 189 -9.56 -9.71 4.80
CA ASP A 189 -10.46 -10.87 4.90
C ASP A 189 -11.32 -10.82 6.17
N GLY A 190 -10.70 -10.62 7.33
CA GLY A 190 -11.43 -10.46 8.61
C GLY A 190 -12.29 -9.21 8.65
N GLU A 191 -11.83 -8.12 8.04
CA GLU A 191 -12.62 -6.89 7.90
C GLU A 191 -13.87 -7.12 7.05
N ALA A 192 -13.76 -7.92 5.99
CA ALA A 192 -14.87 -8.22 5.07
C ALA A 192 -16.06 -8.88 5.76
N GLU A 193 -15.82 -9.61 6.86
CA GLU A 193 -16.85 -10.27 7.66
C GLU A 193 -17.53 -9.35 8.68
N THR A 194 -17.08 -8.11 8.82
CA THR A 194 -17.66 -7.17 9.79
C THR A 194 -18.98 -6.57 9.31
N GLY A 195 -19.88 -6.28 10.25
CA GLY A 195 -21.14 -5.58 9.96
C GLY A 195 -20.95 -4.22 9.32
N PRO A 196 -20.03 -3.36 9.82
CA PRO A 196 -19.74 -2.07 9.20
C PRO A 196 -19.33 -2.18 7.74
N LEU A 197 -18.45 -3.11 7.36
CA LEU A 197 -18.05 -3.26 5.98
C LEU A 197 -19.19 -3.79 5.10
N ALA A 198 -19.92 -4.81 5.56
CA ALA A 198 -21.07 -5.35 4.85
C ALA A 198 -22.12 -4.26 4.56
N THR A 199 -22.35 -3.37 5.53
CA THR A 199 -23.22 -2.22 5.35
C THR A 199 -22.60 -1.16 4.44
N GLY A 200 -21.30 -0.95 4.56
CA GLY A 200 -20.51 0.01 3.77
C GLY A 200 -20.62 -0.21 2.25
N TRP A 201 -20.80 -1.45 1.79
CA TRP A 201 -21.00 -1.75 0.36
C TRP A 201 -22.16 -0.98 -0.27
N HIS A 202 -23.17 -0.63 0.49
CA HIS A 202 -24.29 0.18 0.01
C HIS A 202 -23.89 1.61 -0.34
N GLY A 203 -22.73 2.09 0.14
CA GLY A 203 -22.20 3.41 -0.17
C GLY A 203 -22.00 3.68 -1.65
N ASN A 204 -21.78 2.64 -2.47
CA ASN A 204 -21.63 2.77 -3.92
C ASN A 204 -22.86 3.41 -4.61
N LYS A 205 -24.04 3.32 -4.01
CA LYS A 205 -25.28 3.90 -4.54
C LYS A 205 -25.29 5.41 -4.50
N PHE A 206 -24.46 6.01 -3.66
CA PHE A 206 -24.36 7.45 -3.49
C PHE A 206 -23.29 8.07 -4.39
N LEU A 207 -22.42 7.26 -5.00
CA LEU A 207 -21.43 7.76 -5.94
C LEU A 207 -22.06 8.06 -7.29
N ASN A 208 -22.00 9.32 -7.69
CA ASN A 208 -22.45 9.73 -9.01
C ASN A 208 -21.29 9.53 -10.02
N PRO A 209 -21.43 8.66 -11.05
CA PRO A 209 -20.33 8.35 -11.96
C PRO A 209 -19.85 9.54 -12.82
N VAL A 210 -20.57 10.66 -12.78
CA VAL A 210 -20.20 11.89 -13.51
C VAL A 210 -19.52 12.91 -12.59
N ARG A 211 -19.80 12.86 -11.29
CA ARG A 211 -19.36 13.89 -10.33
C ARG A 211 -18.51 13.36 -9.18
N ALA A 212 -18.34 12.06 -9.10
CA ALA A 212 -17.61 11.40 -8.02
C ALA A 212 -16.51 10.53 -8.59
N ALA A 213 -15.48 10.27 -7.79
CA ALA A 213 -14.39 9.37 -8.09
C ALA A 213 -14.85 7.92 -8.30
N VAL A 214 -13.98 7.13 -8.90
CA VAL A 214 -14.12 5.68 -8.92
C VAL A 214 -13.52 5.09 -7.64
N CYS A 215 -14.29 4.28 -6.92
CA CYS A 215 -13.79 3.50 -5.80
C CYS A 215 -13.57 2.06 -6.26
N CYS A 216 -12.32 1.59 -6.14
CA CYS A 216 -11.89 0.23 -6.54
C CYS A 216 -11.53 -0.56 -5.27
N PRO A 217 -12.41 -1.41 -4.72
CA PRO A 217 -12.08 -2.28 -3.61
C PRO A 217 -11.27 -3.50 -4.06
N PHE A 218 -10.23 -3.82 -3.29
CA PHE A 218 -9.39 -5.01 -3.44
C PHE A 218 -9.51 -5.84 -2.15
N CYS A 219 -9.80 -7.14 -2.29
CA CYS A 219 -9.81 -8.07 -1.17
C CYS A 219 -8.45 -8.76 -1.04
N THR A 220 -7.86 -8.79 0.17
CA THR A 220 -6.57 -9.45 0.46
C THR A 220 -6.70 -10.38 1.66
#